data_7c635e3577eb79352ce9b671ae5d5c62
#
_entry.id   7c635e3577eb79352ce9b671ae5d5c62
#
_cell.length_a   1.000
_cell.length_b   1.000
_cell.length_c   1.000
_cell.angle_alpha   90.00
_cell.angle_beta   90.00
_cell.angle_gamma   90.00
#
_symmetry.space_group_name_H-M   'P 1'
#
loop_
_entity.id
_entity.type
_entity.pdbx_description
1 polymer ?
#
loop_
_entity_poly.entity_id
_entity_poly.type
_entity_poly.pdbx_seq_one_letter_code
_entity_poly.pdbx_strand_id
1 'polypeptide(L)'
;TGKELRFERKPEGSIFQEFAMLSPEPQGSASQEQIIPTTGRNNCGGRCLLYAHVKDGKIVRMTTETQKDAEAAGCPFPLTACARGLNYHKTFLGEDRLRWPMKRVGERGEGKFQRISWDEAVDIIAREWIRIRDTYGPGSRYVNYATGVSALLRPAQLAKRVLSLGGGYLDYY
;
A
#
# COMPACT_ATOMS: atom_id res chain seq x y z
N THR A 1 -7.26 -36.79 -9.99
CA THR A 1 -7.57 -36.86 -8.54
C THR A 1 -7.34 -35.47 -7.96
N GLY A 2 -8.44 -34.69 -7.93
CA GLY A 2 -8.44 -33.32 -7.40
C GLY A 2 -8.35 -33.34 -5.89
N LYS A 3 -7.28 -32.79 -5.33
CA LYS A 3 -7.27 -32.39 -3.92
C LYS A 3 -8.00 -31.05 -3.82
N GLU A 4 -9.20 -31.08 -3.24
CA GLU A 4 -9.86 -29.86 -2.75
C GLU A 4 -8.96 -29.21 -1.68
N LEU A 5 -8.45 -28.05 -1.96
CA LEU A 5 -7.84 -27.17 -0.95
C LEU A 5 -8.97 -26.60 -0.08
N ARG A 6 -9.29 -27.27 1.01
CA ARG A 6 -10.11 -26.70 2.07
C ARG A 6 -9.27 -25.70 2.85
N PHE A 7 -9.58 -24.43 2.73
CA PHE A 7 -9.12 -23.42 3.67
C PHE A 7 -9.99 -23.48 4.92
N GLU A 8 -9.49 -24.09 5.98
CA GLU A 8 -10.10 -23.95 7.30
C GLU A 8 -9.86 -22.53 7.81
N ARG A 9 -10.94 -21.78 7.98
CA ARG A 9 -10.90 -20.50 8.70
C ARG A 9 -10.53 -20.78 10.16
N LYS A 10 -9.43 -20.19 10.65
CA LYS A 10 -9.22 -20.10 12.09
C LYS A 10 -10.32 -19.23 12.68
N PRO A 11 -11.04 -19.68 13.70
CA PRO A 11 -12.01 -18.84 14.39
C PRO A 11 -11.27 -17.80 15.21
N GLU A 12 -11.76 -16.56 15.14
CA GLU A 12 -11.50 -15.43 16.03
C GLU A 12 -10.07 -14.89 16.07
N GLY A 13 -9.90 -13.77 15.42
CA GLY A 13 -8.72 -12.93 15.41
C GLY A 13 -8.34 -12.53 13.99
N SER A 14 -8.94 -11.44 13.49
CA SER A 14 -8.50 -10.87 12.23
C SER A 14 -7.01 -10.55 12.34
N ILE A 15 -6.20 -11.01 11.38
CA ILE A 15 -4.77 -10.65 11.24
C ILE A 15 -4.57 -9.13 11.38
N PHE A 16 -5.57 -8.35 11.05
CA PHE A 16 -5.56 -6.89 11.16
C PHE A 16 -5.78 -6.37 12.59
N GLN A 17 -6.35 -7.14 13.51
CA GLN A 17 -6.41 -6.77 14.93
C GLN A 17 -5.05 -6.90 15.60
N GLU A 18 -4.24 -7.89 15.25
CA GLU A 18 -2.86 -8.02 15.73
C GLU A 18 -1.96 -6.88 15.24
N PHE A 19 -2.13 -6.42 14.00
CA PHE A 19 -1.39 -5.26 13.49
C PHE A 19 -1.77 -3.93 14.14
N ALA A 20 -3.00 -3.79 14.62
CA ALA A 20 -3.42 -2.60 15.36
C ALA A 20 -2.77 -2.51 16.75
N MET A 21 -2.41 -3.64 17.36
CA MET A 21 -1.72 -3.69 18.65
C MET A 21 -0.21 -3.43 18.58
N LEU A 22 0.37 -3.43 17.37
CA LEU A 22 1.80 -3.16 17.16
C LEU A 22 2.11 -1.68 16.92
N SER A 23 1.10 -0.82 16.92
CA SER A 23 1.31 0.63 16.89
C SER A 23 1.62 1.08 18.33
N PRO A 24 2.82 1.62 18.60
CA PRO A 24 3.11 2.15 19.92
C PRO A 24 2.12 3.28 20.21
N GLU A 25 1.43 3.18 21.36
CA GLU A 25 0.63 4.27 21.90
C GLU A 25 1.51 5.52 22.02
N PRO A 26 1.05 6.69 21.60
CA PRO A 26 1.80 7.92 21.76
C PRO A 26 1.92 8.22 23.26
N GLN A 27 3.10 7.99 23.82
CA GLN A 27 3.42 8.39 25.18
C GLN A 27 3.43 9.91 25.24
N GLY A 28 2.48 10.47 26.00
CA GLY A 28 2.31 11.90 26.15
C GLY A 28 3.45 12.55 26.91
N SER A 29 4.27 13.32 26.20
CA SER A 29 4.96 14.50 26.72
C SER A 29 4.90 15.55 25.62
N ALA A 30 4.80 16.83 25.99
CA ALA A 30 4.72 17.96 25.07
C ALA A 30 5.80 17.83 23.99
N SER A 31 5.39 17.60 22.75
CA SER A 31 6.14 16.86 21.77
C SER A 31 7.22 17.70 21.13
N GLN A 32 8.43 17.31 21.40
CA GLN A 32 9.57 17.69 20.60
C GLN A 32 9.40 17.11 19.18
N GLU A 33 9.60 17.92 18.15
CA GLU A 33 9.58 17.47 16.75
C GLU A 33 10.66 16.42 16.54
N GLN A 34 10.28 15.24 16.05
CA GLN A 34 11.19 14.16 15.70
C GLN A 34 11.46 14.20 14.19
N ILE A 35 12.71 14.06 13.78
CA ILE A 35 13.11 13.98 12.38
C ILE A 35 13.43 12.52 12.05
N ILE A 36 12.64 11.91 11.18
CA ILE A 36 12.77 10.49 10.82
C ILE A 36 13.20 10.40 9.37
N PRO A 37 14.38 9.83 9.07
CA PRO A 37 14.81 9.60 7.69
C PRO A 37 13.92 8.55 7.03
N THR A 38 13.52 8.82 5.80
CA THR A 38 12.65 7.96 5.01
C THR A 38 12.95 8.11 3.52
N THR A 39 12.23 7.39 2.68
CA THR A 39 12.33 7.50 1.23
C THR A 39 10.99 7.79 0.58
N GLY A 40 11.00 8.42 -0.58
CA GLY A 40 9.80 8.65 -1.38
C GLY A 40 9.18 7.33 -1.87
N ARG A 41 7.88 7.17 -1.66
CA ARG A 41 7.11 6.00 -2.11
C ARG A 41 6.11 6.32 -3.22
N ASN A 42 6.45 7.29 -4.03
CA ASN A 42 5.65 7.59 -5.21
C ASN A 42 5.88 6.53 -6.30
N ASN A 43 4.95 6.42 -7.21
CA ASN A 43 5.03 5.51 -8.36
C ASN A 43 6.06 5.99 -9.41
N CYS A 44 7.22 6.41 -9.01
CA CYS A 44 8.28 6.92 -9.89
C CYS A 44 9.59 6.12 -9.81
N GLY A 45 9.68 5.13 -8.91
CA GLY A 45 10.93 4.41 -8.65
C GLY A 45 12.01 5.25 -7.98
N GLY A 46 11.73 6.50 -7.65
CA GLY A 46 12.65 7.40 -6.97
C GLY A 46 13.05 6.86 -5.60
N ARG A 47 14.31 7.00 -5.27
CA ARG A 47 14.89 6.63 -3.96
C ARG A 47 15.44 7.87 -3.29
N CYS A 48 14.67 8.95 -3.34
CA CYS A 48 15.02 10.22 -2.74
C CYS A 48 15.13 10.07 -1.23
N LEU A 49 16.14 10.68 -0.64
CA LEU A 49 16.22 10.80 0.80
C LEU A 49 15.28 11.91 1.27
N LEU A 50 14.41 11.54 2.18
CA LEU A 50 13.43 12.42 2.79
C LEU A 50 13.58 12.38 4.31
N TYR A 51 13.24 13.47 4.95
CA TYR A 51 13.14 13.57 6.38
C TYR A 51 11.71 13.93 6.76
N ALA A 52 11.01 13.00 7.41
CA ALA A 52 9.69 13.23 7.95
C ALA A 52 9.81 13.94 9.31
N HIS A 53 9.25 15.11 9.42
CA HIS A 53 9.14 15.86 10.66
C HIS A 53 7.84 15.46 11.35
N VAL A 54 7.96 14.74 12.45
CA VAL A 54 6.81 14.16 13.17
C VAL A 54 6.62 14.91 14.48
N LYS A 55 5.40 15.38 14.70
CA LYS A 55 4.96 15.99 15.94
C LYS A 55 3.61 15.39 16.35
N ASP A 56 3.46 14.97 17.59
CA ASP A 56 2.24 14.34 18.11
C ASP A 56 1.76 13.16 17.23
N GLY A 57 2.70 12.31 16.75
CA GLY A 57 2.40 11.15 15.91
C GLY A 57 1.96 11.48 14.48
N LYS A 58 2.03 12.76 14.07
CA LYS A 58 1.64 13.21 12.72
C LYS A 58 2.83 13.80 11.97
N ILE A 59 2.94 13.52 10.69
CA ILE A 59 3.91 14.17 9.82
C ILE A 59 3.44 15.60 9.55
N VAL A 60 4.16 16.58 10.05
CA VAL A 60 3.82 18.01 9.90
C VAL A 60 4.46 18.64 8.67
N ARG A 61 5.62 18.12 8.24
CA ARG A 61 6.30 18.53 7.02
C ARG A 61 7.31 17.47 6.56
N MET A 62 7.74 17.59 5.31
CA MET A 62 8.82 16.79 4.74
C MET A 62 9.95 17.71 4.27
N THR A 63 11.18 17.30 4.49
CA THR A 63 12.38 17.93 3.92
C THR A 63 13.20 16.89 3.17
N THR A 64 14.19 17.33 2.44
CA THR A 64 15.07 16.46 1.66
C THR A 64 16.53 16.82 1.94
N GLU A 65 17.43 15.93 1.54
CA GLU A 65 18.86 16.15 1.61
C GLU A 65 19.26 17.43 0.85
N THR A 66 20.12 18.23 1.46
CA THR A 66 20.70 19.43 0.85
C THR A 66 22.11 19.11 0.31
N GLN A 67 22.67 20.04 -0.48
CA GLN A 67 24.06 19.92 -0.95
C GLN A 67 25.03 19.81 0.22
N LYS A 68 24.81 20.56 1.31
CA LYS A 68 25.64 20.50 2.51
C LYS A 68 25.60 19.14 3.20
N ASP A 69 24.41 18.50 3.25
CA ASP A 69 24.26 17.17 3.84
C ASP A 69 25.02 16.12 3.01
N ALA A 70 24.95 16.19 1.68
CA ALA A 70 25.66 15.32 0.77
C ALA A 70 27.18 15.48 0.91
N GLU A 71 27.67 16.70 0.94
CA GLU A 71 29.09 17.01 1.12
C GLU A 71 29.60 16.48 2.47
N ALA A 72 28.84 16.66 3.54
CA ALA A 72 29.18 16.12 4.86
C ALA A 72 29.25 14.59 4.87
N ALA A 73 28.44 13.91 4.02
CA ALA A 73 28.47 12.47 3.83
C ALA A 73 29.50 11.98 2.80
N GLY A 74 30.32 12.89 2.25
CA GLY A 74 31.32 12.56 1.21
C GLY A 74 30.70 12.24 -0.16
N CYS A 75 29.47 12.64 -0.41
CA CYS A 75 28.77 12.44 -1.68
C CYS A 75 28.85 13.69 -2.56
N PRO A 76 29.10 13.58 -3.88
CA PRO A 76 29.20 14.75 -4.76
C PRO A 76 27.84 15.39 -5.07
N PHE A 77 26.72 14.66 -4.86
CA PHE A 77 25.35 15.13 -5.14
C PHE A 77 24.39 14.76 -4.03
N PRO A 78 23.42 15.64 -3.72
CA PRO A 78 22.35 15.32 -2.80
C PRO A 78 21.31 14.39 -3.44
N LEU A 79 20.74 13.48 -2.66
CA LEU A 79 19.58 12.66 -3.05
C LEU A 79 18.28 13.42 -2.84
N THR A 80 18.14 14.56 -3.51
CA THR A 80 17.00 15.46 -3.35
C THR A 80 15.71 14.87 -3.86
N ALA A 81 14.62 15.17 -3.15
CA ALA A 81 13.28 14.82 -3.55
C ALA A 81 12.63 15.94 -4.40
N CYS A 82 11.81 15.53 -5.34
CA CYS A 82 10.97 16.46 -6.11
C CYS A 82 9.76 16.93 -5.28
N ALA A 83 9.02 17.90 -5.83
CA ALA A 83 7.80 18.43 -5.19
C ALA A 83 6.78 17.34 -4.79
N ARG A 84 6.69 16.25 -5.55
CA ARG A 84 5.82 15.12 -5.21
C ARG A 84 6.25 14.45 -3.91
N GLY A 85 7.53 14.14 -3.74
CA GLY A 85 8.06 13.55 -2.51
C GLY A 85 7.83 14.45 -1.30
N LEU A 86 8.15 15.74 -1.43
CA LEU A 86 8.00 16.73 -0.37
C LEU A 86 6.54 16.95 0.07
N ASN A 87 5.56 16.74 -0.81
CA ASN A 87 4.15 16.95 -0.52
C ASN A 87 3.34 15.65 -0.32
N TYR A 88 3.96 14.48 -0.38
CA TYR A 88 3.25 13.21 -0.31
C TYR A 88 2.48 13.00 1.00
N HIS A 89 2.96 13.55 2.10
CA HIS A 89 2.28 13.53 3.39
C HIS A 89 0.89 14.18 3.33
N LYS A 90 0.69 15.20 2.50
CA LYS A 90 -0.63 15.85 2.30
C LYS A 90 -1.63 14.90 1.67
N THR A 91 -1.19 14.12 0.67
CA THR A 91 -2.03 13.07 0.07
C THR A 91 -2.32 11.95 1.05
N PHE A 92 -1.32 11.57 1.85
CA PHE A 92 -1.45 10.47 2.82
C PHE A 92 -2.38 10.84 3.99
N LEU A 93 -2.39 12.09 4.41
CA LEU A 93 -3.19 12.61 5.52
C LEU A 93 -4.46 13.33 5.04
N GLY A 94 -4.70 13.41 3.74
CA GLY A 94 -5.85 14.08 3.16
C GLY A 94 -7.20 13.54 3.67
N GLU A 95 -8.18 14.41 3.77
CA GLU A 95 -9.53 14.03 4.24
C GLU A 95 -10.24 13.10 3.25
N ASP A 96 -9.95 13.23 1.97
CA ASP A 96 -10.46 12.42 0.86
C ASP A 96 -9.77 11.07 0.71
N ARG A 97 -8.76 10.79 1.55
CA ARG A 97 -8.07 9.51 1.49
C ARG A 97 -8.98 8.36 1.89
N LEU A 98 -9.05 7.34 1.04
CA LEU A 98 -9.72 6.08 1.36
C LEU A 98 -8.99 5.38 2.51
N ARG A 99 -9.70 5.17 3.61
CA ARG A 99 -9.19 4.52 4.83
C ARG A 99 -9.73 3.11 5.03
N TRP A 100 -10.75 2.77 4.28
CA TRP A 100 -11.51 1.53 4.42
C TRP A 100 -11.84 0.97 3.05
N PRO A 101 -12.06 -0.36 2.92
CA PRO A 101 -12.63 -0.93 1.72
C PRO A 101 -14.02 -0.35 1.46
N MET A 102 -14.29 -0.05 0.20
CA MET A 102 -15.55 0.53 -0.24
C MET A 102 -16.15 -0.33 -1.34
N LYS A 103 -17.43 -0.65 -1.21
CA LYS A 103 -18.20 -1.36 -2.23
C LYS A 103 -19.14 -0.39 -2.94
N ARG A 104 -19.14 -0.42 -4.26
CA ARG A 104 -20.10 0.35 -5.04
C ARG A 104 -21.51 -0.17 -4.81
N VAL A 105 -22.45 0.72 -4.49
CA VAL A 105 -23.86 0.42 -4.26
C VAL A 105 -24.81 1.11 -5.24
N GLY A 106 -24.30 2.00 -6.08
CA GLY A 106 -25.02 2.68 -7.15
C GLY A 106 -24.63 2.19 -8.53
N GLU A 107 -25.26 2.77 -9.56
CA GLU A 107 -24.91 2.54 -10.94
C GLU A 107 -23.49 3.03 -11.25
N ARG A 108 -22.89 2.50 -12.31
CA ARG A 108 -21.55 2.90 -12.74
C ARG A 108 -21.55 4.38 -13.13
N GLY A 109 -20.70 5.18 -12.48
CA GLY A 109 -20.61 6.63 -12.69
C GLY A 109 -21.32 7.47 -11.63
N GLU A 110 -22.21 6.91 -10.83
CA GLU A 110 -22.90 7.66 -9.75
C GLU A 110 -22.01 8.02 -8.57
N GLY A 111 -20.86 7.37 -8.40
CA GLY A 111 -19.95 7.63 -7.28
C GLY A 111 -20.49 7.19 -5.90
N LYS A 112 -21.51 6.35 -5.85
CA LYS A 112 -22.11 5.87 -4.60
C LYS A 112 -21.39 4.65 -4.07
N PHE A 113 -20.80 4.78 -2.89
CA PHE A 113 -20.03 3.72 -2.24
C PHE A 113 -20.47 3.56 -0.79
N GLN A 114 -20.40 2.32 -0.31
CA GLN A 114 -20.63 1.93 1.08
C GLN A 114 -19.36 1.32 1.66
N ARG A 115 -19.01 1.70 2.89
CA ARG A 115 -17.93 1.06 3.63
C ARG A 115 -18.30 -0.40 3.94
N ILE A 116 -17.32 -1.30 3.73
CA ILE A 116 -17.41 -2.71 4.08
C ILE A 116 -16.22 -3.14 4.95
N SER A 117 -16.26 -4.31 5.53
CA SER A 117 -15.12 -4.89 6.24
C SER A 117 -14.06 -5.40 5.26
N TRP A 118 -12.84 -5.63 5.77
CA TRP A 118 -11.79 -6.29 4.98
C TRP A 118 -12.15 -7.74 4.64
N ASP A 119 -12.80 -8.45 5.55
CA ASP A 119 -13.24 -9.83 5.30
C ASP A 119 -14.27 -9.89 4.18
N GLU A 120 -15.27 -8.99 4.22
CA GLU A 120 -16.24 -8.88 3.12
C GLU A 120 -15.56 -8.52 1.79
N ALA A 121 -14.60 -7.61 1.79
CA ALA A 121 -13.89 -7.22 0.59
C ALA A 121 -13.09 -8.40 0.00
N VAL A 122 -12.38 -9.15 0.83
CA VAL A 122 -11.60 -10.32 0.42
C VAL A 122 -12.52 -11.42 -0.09
N ASP A 123 -13.63 -11.70 0.59
CA ASP A 123 -14.60 -12.71 0.17
C ASP A 123 -15.23 -12.38 -1.20
N ILE A 124 -15.58 -11.12 -1.42
CA ILE A 124 -16.10 -10.65 -2.72
C ILE A 124 -15.05 -10.88 -3.83
N ILE A 125 -13.81 -10.45 -3.60
CA ILE A 125 -12.73 -10.57 -4.59
C ILE A 125 -12.44 -12.04 -4.87
N ALA A 126 -12.29 -12.87 -3.85
CA ALA A 126 -11.98 -14.29 -3.99
C ALA A 126 -13.08 -15.03 -4.78
N ARG A 127 -14.33 -14.79 -4.46
CA ARG A 127 -15.48 -15.39 -5.15
C ARG A 127 -15.52 -15.01 -6.63
N GLU A 128 -15.32 -13.73 -6.95
CA GLU A 128 -15.31 -13.27 -8.34
C GLU A 128 -14.11 -13.80 -9.11
N TRP A 129 -12.94 -13.90 -8.49
CA TRP A 129 -11.76 -14.49 -9.12
C TRP A 129 -11.95 -15.97 -9.46
N ILE A 130 -12.55 -16.74 -8.54
CA ILE A 130 -12.90 -18.14 -8.77
C ILE A 130 -13.93 -18.26 -9.90
N ARG A 131 -14.99 -17.48 -9.84
CA ARG A 131 -16.04 -17.46 -10.86
C ARG A 131 -15.46 -17.15 -12.27
N ILE A 132 -14.64 -16.10 -12.38
CA ILE A 132 -14.03 -15.70 -13.65
C ILE A 132 -13.08 -16.79 -14.17
N ARG A 133 -12.25 -17.37 -13.29
CA ARG A 133 -11.36 -18.46 -13.66
C ARG A 133 -12.14 -19.68 -14.21
N ASP A 134 -13.18 -20.06 -13.50
CA ASP A 134 -13.93 -21.29 -13.83
C ASP A 134 -14.82 -21.09 -15.06
N THR A 135 -15.25 -19.86 -15.34
CA THR A 135 -16.07 -19.53 -16.51
C THR A 135 -15.24 -19.30 -17.78
N TYR A 136 -14.11 -18.59 -17.67
CA TYR A 136 -13.37 -18.07 -18.83
C TYR A 136 -11.91 -18.56 -18.89
N GLY A 137 -11.48 -19.34 -17.93
CA GLY A 137 -10.10 -19.82 -17.80
C GLY A 137 -9.14 -18.79 -17.18
N PRO A 138 -7.93 -19.23 -16.83
CA PRO A 138 -6.94 -18.39 -16.13
C PRO A 138 -6.45 -17.19 -16.96
N GLY A 139 -6.43 -17.28 -18.29
CA GLY A 139 -6.04 -16.20 -19.19
C GLY A 139 -6.99 -15.00 -19.22
N SER A 140 -8.17 -15.11 -18.60
CA SER A 140 -9.10 -13.98 -18.42
C SER A 140 -8.66 -12.98 -17.36
N ARG A 141 -7.65 -13.32 -16.57
CA ARG A 141 -7.10 -12.47 -15.50
C ARG A 141 -5.78 -11.88 -15.96
N TYR A 142 -5.74 -10.59 -16.15
CA TYR A 142 -4.56 -9.86 -16.62
C TYR A 142 -3.91 -9.06 -15.51
N VAL A 143 -2.59 -9.16 -15.37
CA VAL A 143 -1.82 -8.33 -14.43
C VAL A 143 -1.03 -7.30 -15.23
N ASN A 144 -1.44 -6.04 -15.12
CA ASN A 144 -0.78 -4.94 -15.78
C ASN A 144 0.57 -4.61 -15.13
N TYR A 145 1.44 -3.98 -15.91
CA TYR A 145 2.71 -3.46 -15.42
C TYR A 145 2.50 -2.44 -14.31
N ALA A 146 3.27 -2.57 -13.24
CA ALA A 146 3.36 -1.58 -12.18
C ALA A 146 4.81 -1.40 -11.75
N THR A 147 5.27 -0.15 -11.78
CA THR A 147 6.63 0.20 -11.38
C THR A 147 6.66 1.15 -10.18
N GLY A 148 7.84 1.55 -9.78
CA GLY A 148 8.07 2.63 -8.84
C GLY A 148 7.82 2.29 -7.39
N VAL A 149 7.49 1.06 -7.07
CA VAL A 149 7.23 0.64 -5.69
C VAL A 149 8.49 0.07 -5.05
N SER A 150 8.72 0.40 -3.79
CA SER A 150 9.86 -0.11 -3.04
C SER A 150 9.91 -1.64 -2.95
N ALA A 151 11.12 -2.17 -2.84
CA ALA A 151 11.45 -3.57 -3.08
C ALA A 151 10.75 -4.62 -2.22
N LEU A 152 10.33 -4.30 -0.99
CA LEU A 152 9.86 -5.31 -0.04
C LEU A 152 8.41 -5.76 -0.26
N LEU A 153 7.52 -4.86 -0.65
CA LEU A 153 6.11 -5.17 -0.88
C LEU A 153 5.68 -4.58 -2.23
N ARG A 154 5.86 -5.35 -3.29
CA ARG A 154 5.37 -4.99 -4.62
C ARG A 154 3.96 -5.56 -4.81
N PRO A 155 2.90 -4.76 -4.81
CA PRO A 155 1.53 -5.25 -4.94
C PRO A 155 1.32 -6.12 -6.18
N ALA A 156 1.92 -5.75 -7.31
CA ALA A 156 1.85 -6.53 -8.54
C ALA A 156 2.47 -7.93 -8.37
N GLN A 157 3.60 -8.07 -7.68
CA GLN A 157 4.23 -9.38 -7.45
C GLN A 157 3.42 -10.25 -6.50
N LEU A 158 2.81 -9.64 -5.47
CA LEU A 158 1.92 -10.33 -4.56
C LEU A 158 0.65 -10.81 -5.30
N ALA A 159 0.06 -9.96 -6.14
CA ALA A 159 -1.07 -10.34 -6.98
C ALA A 159 -0.71 -11.48 -7.93
N LYS A 160 0.44 -11.42 -8.61
CA LYS A 160 0.95 -12.49 -9.48
C LYS A 160 1.10 -13.81 -8.72
N ARG A 161 1.65 -13.76 -7.50
CA ARG A 161 1.78 -14.97 -6.66
C ARG A 161 0.43 -15.59 -6.33
N VAL A 162 -0.53 -14.79 -5.88
CA VAL A 162 -1.89 -15.28 -5.55
C VAL A 162 -2.57 -15.85 -6.79
N LEU A 163 -2.50 -15.18 -7.93
CA LEU A 163 -3.11 -15.64 -9.18
C LEU A 163 -2.44 -16.91 -9.72
N SER A 164 -1.11 -17.04 -9.59
CA SER A 164 -0.39 -18.27 -9.95
C SER A 164 -0.87 -19.47 -9.12
N LEU A 165 -0.99 -19.30 -7.81
CA LEU A 165 -1.54 -20.33 -6.92
C LEU A 165 -3.00 -20.67 -7.26
N GLY A 166 -3.75 -19.71 -7.77
CA GLY A 166 -5.14 -19.86 -8.21
C GLY A 166 -5.33 -20.34 -9.65
N GLY A 167 -4.30 -20.88 -10.31
CA GLY A 167 -4.38 -21.47 -11.64
C GLY A 167 -3.82 -20.62 -12.79
N GLY A 168 -3.20 -19.48 -12.51
CA GLY A 168 -2.50 -18.65 -13.50
C GLY A 168 -3.22 -17.35 -13.90
N TYR A 169 -2.59 -16.60 -14.77
CA TYR A 169 -3.06 -15.29 -15.24
C TYR A 169 -2.31 -14.95 -16.56
N LEU A 170 -2.80 -13.95 -17.29
CA LEU A 170 -2.11 -13.35 -18.41
C LEU A 170 -1.16 -12.25 -17.91
N ASP A 171 0.11 -12.35 -18.23
CA ASP A 171 1.13 -11.36 -17.90
C ASP A 171 1.42 -10.44 -19.09
N TYR A 172 2.02 -9.29 -18.83
CA TYR A 172 2.68 -8.47 -19.84
C TYR A 172 4.12 -8.96 -20.05
N TYR A 173 4.71 -8.63 -21.17
CA TYR A 173 6.13 -8.86 -21.48
C TYR A 173 6.82 -7.55 -21.88
#